data_c49fc70375abafe21025b8281ac295c1
#
_entry.id   c49fc70375abafe21025b8281ac295c1
#
_cell.length_a   1.000
_cell.length_b   1.000
_cell.length_c   1.000
_cell.angle_alpha   90.00
_cell.angle_beta   90.00
_cell.angle_gamma   90.00
#
_symmetry.space_group_name_H-M   'P 1'
#
loop_
_entity.id
_entity.type
_entity.pdbx_description
1 polymer ?
#
loop_
_entity_poly.entity_id
_entity_poly.type
_entity_poly.pdbx_seq_one_letter_code
_entity_poly.pdbx_strand_id
1 'polypeptide(L)'
;MTNVLLAPVGESPAAITYIYEALQRHPDGPQVKIDKVVLIYPHCGSPRLIDLGVELIMSYLNGKCDIDCVVLPFEDVNDRERSIEYLGIIGRELYKNKNNHVYISVAGGRKNMAALTTVMTQFFDCVKGVYHVVDMLE
;
A
#
# COMPACT_ATOMS: atom_id res chain seq x y z
N MET A 1 -12.18 11.62 -11.61
CA MET A 1 -10.96 11.57 -10.79
C MET A 1 -10.69 10.14 -10.35
N THR A 2 -9.47 9.71 -10.44
CA THR A 2 -9.07 8.34 -10.13
C THR A 2 -8.86 8.15 -8.63
N ASN A 3 -9.44 7.10 -8.08
CA ASN A 3 -9.23 6.69 -6.69
C ASN A 3 -8.18 5.59 -6.66
N VAL A 4 -7.10 5.85 -5.94
CA VAL A 4 -5.93 4.97 -5.89
C VAL A 4 -5.73 4.47 -4.47
N LEU A 5 -5.55 3.16 -4.32
CA LEU A 5 -5.12 2.57 -3.06
C LEU A 5 -3.62 2.26 -3.17
N LEU A 6 -2.83 2.88 -2.34
CA LEU A 6 -1.39 2.65 -2.26
C LEU A 6 -1.11 1.79 -1.04
N ALA A 7 -0.48 0.64 -1.24
CA ALA A 7 -0.39 -0.39 -0.21
C ALA A 7 0.99 -1.05 -0.16
N PRO A 8 1.81 -0.69 0.83
CA PRO A 8 3.01 -1.48 1.13
C PRO A 8 2.62 -2.90 1.53
N VAL A 9 3.30 -3.89 0.96
CA VAL A 9 3.02 -5.31 1.18
C VAL A 9 4.08 -5.90 2.10
N GLY A 10 3.64 -6.58 3.13
CA GLY A 10 4.49 -7.33 4.04
C GLY A 10 3.97 -8.75 4.20
N GLU A 11 3.87 -9.21 5.43
CA GLU A 11 3.55 -10.59 5.77
C GLU A 11 2.05 -10.87 5.88
N SER A 12 1.21 -9.84 5.75
CA SER A 12 -0.25 -9.98 5.90
C SER A 12 -0.98 -9.49 4.65
N PRO A 13 -0.88 -10.23 3.54
CA PRO A 13 -1.51 -9.80 2.28
C PRO A 13 -3.03 -9.69 2.37
N ALA A 14 -3.67 -10.53 3.17
CA ALA A 14 -5.12 -10.49 3.34
C ALA A 14 -5.62 -9.15 3.90
N ALA A 15 -4.79 -8.47 4.68
CA ALA A 15 -5.17 -7.15 5.22
C ALA A 15 -5.37 -6.13 4.10
N ILE A 16 -4.60 -6.21 3.04
CA ILE A 16 -4.71 -5.30 1.89
C ILE A 16 -6.02 -5.53 1.14
N THR A 17 -6.38 -6.77 0.88
CA THR A 17 -7.66 -7.08 0.23
C THR A 17 -8.83 -6.69 1.11
N TYR A 18 -8.70 -6.83 2.42
CA TYR A 18 -9.71 -6.36 3.35
C TYR A 18 -9.89 -4.84 3.27
N ILE A 19 -8.80 -4.08 3.29
CA ILE A 19 -8.86 -2.62 3.16
C ILE A 19 -9.49 -2.22 1.82
N TYR A 20 -9.11 -2.90 0.74
CA TYR A 20 -9.68 -2.64 -0.59
C TYR A 20 -11.21 -2.75 -0.56
N GLU A 21 -11.72 -3.83 0.02
CA GLU A 21 -13.18 -4.02 0.12
C GLU A 21 -13.82 -3.03 1.07
N ALA A 22 -13.18 -2.77 2.21
CA ALA A 22 -13.72 -1.87 3.22
C ALA A 22 -13.84 -0.42 2.72
N LEU A 23 -12.87 0.05 1.93
CA LEU A 23 -12.93 1.40 1.34
C LEU A 23 -14.16 1.58 0.45
N GLN A 24 -14.60 0.52 -0.18
CA GLN A 24 -15.72 0.56 -1.10
C GLN A 24 -17.07 0.31 -0.44
N ARG A 25 -17.10 -0.49 0.61
CA ARG A 25 -18.36 -1.04 1.14
C ARG A 25 -18.64 -0.80 2.61
N HIS A 26 -17.62 -0.49 3.40
CA HIS A 26 -17.83 -0.34 4.84
C HIS A 26 -18.68 0.90 5.10
N PRO A 27 -19.77 0.80 5.91
CA PRO A 27 -20.69 1.92 6.13
C PRO A 27 -20.02 3.14 6.79
N ASP A 28 -18.98 2.92 7.59
CA ASP A 28 -18.23 4.01 8.23
C ASP A 28 -17.04 4.49 7.40
N GLY A 29 -16.83 3.90 6.23
CA GLY A 29 -15.73 4.26 5.35
C GLY A 29 -16.12 5.29 4.29
N PRO A 30 -15.20 5.65 3.41
CA PRO A 30 -15.44 6.64 2.36
C PRO A 30 -16.41 6.17 1.28
N GLN A 31 -16.62 4.86 1.15
CA GLN A 31 -17.53 4.26 0.17
C GLN A 31 -17.22 4.73 -1.25
N VAL A 32 -15.96 4.59 -1.64
CA VAL A 32 -15.47 4.99 -2.97
C VAL A 32 -15.06 3.77 -3.76
N LYS A 33 -15.23 3.84 -5.09
CA LYS A 33 -14.71 2.80 -5.97
C LYS A 33 -13.22 3.00 -6.15
N ILE A 34 -12.42 1.98 -5.87
CA ILE A 34 -10.99 2.00 -6.10
C ILE A 34 -10.74 1.62 -7.56
N ASP A 35 -10.11 2.54 -8.30
CA ASP A 35 -9.82 2.35 -9.71
C ASP A 35 -8.47 1.68 -9.95
N LYS A 36 -7.53 1.87 -9.02
CA LYS A 36 -6.18 1.37 -9.17
C LYS A 36 -5.57 1.05 -7.81
N VAL A 37 -4.83 -0.04 -7.74
CA VAL A 37 -4.06 -0.42 -6.55
C VAL A 37 -2.58 -0.40 -6.90
N VAL A 38 -1.79 0.28 -6.08
CA VAL A 38 -0.32 0.31 -6.20
C VAL A 38 0.25 -0.51 -5.06
N LEU A 39 0.88 -1.63 -5.41
CA LEU A 39 1.53 -2.51 -4.42
C LEU A 39 3.01 -2.19 -4.37
N ILE A 40 3.53 -1.97 -3.17
CA ILE A 40 4.94 -1.63 -2.94
C ILE A 40 5.54 -2.72 -2.07
N TYR A 41 6.59 -3.38 -2.56
CA TYR A 41 7.16 -4.51 -1.83
C TYR A 41 8.65 -4.67 -2.11
N PRO A 42 9.40 -5.26 -1.15
CA PRO A 42 10.84 -5.45 -1.32
C PRO A 42 11.17 -6.44 -2.43
N HIS A 43 12.25 -6.18 -3.13
CA HIS A 43 12.82 -7.14 -4.07
C HIS A 43 13.69 -8.13 -3.30
N CYS A 44 13.59 -9.40 -3.69
CA CYS A 44 14.40 -10.47 -3.12
C CYS A 44 14.94 -11.35 -4.25
N GLY A 45 16.16 -11.84 -4.08
CA GLY A 45 16.80 -12.73 -5.05
C GLY A 45 16.18 -14.14 -5.12
N SER A 46 15.35 -14.50 -4.17
CA SER A 46 14.67 -15.80 -4.15
C SER A 46 13.21 -15.63 -3.73
N PRO A 47 12.31 -16.53 -4.17
CA PRO A 47 10.90 -16.45 -3.78
C PRO A 47 10.70 -16.45 -2.27
N ARG A 48 9.82 -15.57 -1.79
CA ARG A 48 9.48 -15.45 -0.39
C ARG A 48 7.97 -15.34 -0.21
N LEU A 49 7.53 -15.39 1.05
CA LEU A 49 6.11 -15.23 1.39
C LEU A 49 5.52 -13.94 0.85
N ILE A 50 6.32 -12.86 0.80
CA ILE A 50 5.89 -11.59 0.23
C ILE A 50 5.50 -11.75 -1.24
N ASP A 51 6.31 -12.47 -2.02
CA ASP A 51 6.03 -12.69 -3.44
C ASP A 51 4.74 -13.48 -3.64
N LEU A 52 4.52 -14.51 -2.83
CA LEU A 52 3.26 -15.26 -2.85
C LEU A 52 2.08 -14.37 -2.46
N GLY A 53 2.27 -13.52 -1.46
CA GLY A 53 1.26 -12.56 -1.03
C GLY A 53 0.87 -11.60 -2.14
N VAL A 54 1.85 -11.08 -2.86
CA VAL A 54 1.61 -10.20 -4.01
C VAL A 54 0.83 -10.92 -5.08
N GLU A 55 1.20 -12.17 -5.41
CA GLU A 55 0.47 -12.97 -6.39
C GLU A 55 -0.98 -13.20 -5.98
N LEU A 56 -1.22 -13.49 -4.71
CA LEU A 56 -2.58 -13.69 -4.19
C LEU A 56 -3.41 -12.41 -4.29
N ILE A 57 -2.81 -11.26 -3.96
CA ILE A 57 -3.50 -9.98 -4.07
C ILE A 57 -3.82 -9.69 -5.54
N MET A 58 -2.86 -9.87 -6.43
CA MET A 58 -3.07 -9.63 -7.86
C MET A 58 -4.16 -10.53 -8.43
N SER A 59 -4.17 -11.78 -8.02
CA SER A 59 -5.18 -12.75 -8.42
C SER A 59 -6.57 -12.32 -7.96
N TYR A 60 -6.66 -11.87 -6.70
CA TYR A 60 -7.92 -11.38 -6.14
C TYR A 60 -8.45 -10.14 -6.88
N LEU A 61 -7.54 -9.22 -7.23
CA LEU A 61 -7.91 -7.95 -7.86
C LEU A 61 -8.09 -8.06 -9.37
N ASN A 62 -7.71 -9.18 -9.96
CA ASN A 62 -7.79 -9.37 -11.41
C ASN A 62 -9.22 -9.12 -11.92
N GLY A 63 -9.35 -8.21 -12.88
CA GLY A 63 -10.65 -7.84 -13.46
C GLY A 63 -11.44 -6.84 -12.60
N LYS A 64 -10.96 -6.46 -11.42
CA LYS A 64 -11.65 -5.53 -10.52
C LYS A 64 -11.12 -4.11 -10.62
N CYS A 65 -9.82 -3.96 -10.81
CA CYS A 65 -9.16 -2.66 -10.90
C CYS A 65 -7.81 -2.81 -11.59
N ASP A 66 -7.19 -1.68 -11.92
CA ASP A 66 -5.82 -1.66 -12.42
C ASP A 66 -4.84 -1.91 -11.28
N ILE A 67 -3.71 -2.54 -11.58
CA ILE A 67 -2.69 -2.88 -10.58
C ILE A 67 -1.34 -2.42 -11.10
N ASP A 68 -0.63 -1.65 -10.26
CA ASP A 68 0.76 -1.30 -10.48
C ASP A 68 1.60 -1.91 -9.36
N CYS A 69 2.77 -2.40 -9.73
CA CYS A 69 3.72 -2.95 -8.76
C CYS A 69 4.97 -2.07 -8.73
N VAL A 70 5.34 -1.63 -7.54
CA VAL A 70 6.58 -0.89 -7.29
C VAL A 70 7.48 -1.79 -6.47
N VAL A 71 8.50 -2.33 -7.12
CA VAL A 71 9.45 -3.24 -6.48
C VAL A 71 10.60 -2.41 -5.91
N LEU A 72 10.79 -2.51 -4.60
CA LEU A 72 11.88 -1.80 -3.93
C LEU A 72 13.23 -2.45 -4.29
N PRO A 73 14.29 -1.65 -4.48
CA PRO A 73 15.61 -2.19 -4.85
C PRO A 73 16.40 -2.76 -3.66
N PHE A 74 15.74 -3.11 -2.57
CA PHE A 74 16.34 -3.64 -1.35
C PHE A 74 15.36 -4.58 -0.65
N GLU A 75 15.89 -5.38 0.27
CA GLU A 75 15.08 -6.40 0.96
C GLU A 75 14.29 -5.85 2.14
N ASP A 76 14.83 -4.85 2.83
CA ASP A 76 14.21 -4.30 4.03
C ASP A 76 14.61 -2.84 4.23
N VAL A 77 13.78 -2.13 4.96
CA VAL A 77 14.04 -0.74 5.37
C VAL A 77 14.58 -0.79 6.80
N ASN A 78 15.86 -1.13 6.93
CA ASN A 78 16.46 -1.43 8.23
C ASN A 78 17.60 -0.49 8.63
N ASP A 79 17.90 0.53 7.82
CA ASP A 79 18.92 1.51 8.15
C ASP A 79 18.52 2.89 7.61
N ARG A 80 19.35 3.89 7.90
CA ARG A 80 19.06 5.27 7.52
C ARG A 80 19.01 5.45 6.00
N GLU A 81 19.94 4.85 5.27
CA GLU A 81 19.99 4.99 3.82
C GLU A 81 18.76 4.40 3.14
N ARG A 82 18.36 3.21 3.58
CA ARG A 82 17.16 2.55 3.04
C ARG A 82 15.90 3.31 3.41
N SER A 83 15.87 3.89 4.61
CA SER A 83 14.74 4.73 5.02
C SER A 83 14.58 5.95 4.12
N ILE A 84 15.70 6.62 3.80
CA ILE A 84 15.69 7.78 2.91
C ILE A 84 15.26 7.38 1.49
N GLU A 85 15.80 6.26 0.98
CA GLU A 85 15.38 5.73 -0.33
C GLU A 85 13.89 5.43 -0.36
N TYR A 86 13.39 4.78 0.70
CA TYR A 86 11.97 4.43 0.80
C TYR A 86 11.10 5.68 0.78
N LEU A 87 11.44 6.68 1.57
CA LEU A 87 10.71 7.95 1.59
C LEU A 87 10.68 8.59 0.20
N GLY A 88 11.80 8.54 -0.51
CA GLY A 88 11.87 9.07 -1.88
C GLY A 88 10.96 8.31 -2.85
N ILE A 89 10.88 7.01 -2.71
CA ILE A 89 10.00 6.16 -3.56
C ILE A 89 8.54 6.49 -3.28
N ILE A 90 8.15 6.53 -2.01
CA ILE A 90 6.78 6.88 -1.63
C ILE A 90 6.44 8.30 -2.09
N GLY A 91 7.35 9.25 -1.90
CA GLY A 91 7.15 10.62 -2.34
C GLY A 91 6.91 10.72 -3.84
N ARG A 92 7.66 9.96 -4.64
CA ARG A 92 7.47 9.93 -6.09
C ARG A 92 6.12 9.34 -6.48
N GLU A 93 5.69 8.26 -5.81
CA GLU A 93 4.38 7.66 -6.09
C GLU A 93 3.24 8.62 -5.74
N LEU A 94 3.35 9.31 -4.62
CA LEU A 94 2.36 10.31 -4.23
C LEU A 94 2.35 11.50 -5.19
N TYR A 95 3.52 11.95 -5.63
CA TYR A 95 3.60 13.04 -6.60
C TYR A 95 2.98 12.68 -7.94
N LYS A 96 3.21 11.47 -8.43
CA LYS A 96 2.57 10.96 -9.64
C LYS A 96 1.04 11.00 -9.54
N ASN A 97 0.53 10.82 -8.35
CA ASN A 97 -0.91 10.74 -8.08
C ASN A 97 -1.48 12.03 -7.48
N LYS A 98 -0.75 13.14 -7.59
CA LYS A 98 -1.14 14.41 -6.94
C LYS A 98 -2.50 14.95 -7.37
N ASN A 99 -2.97 14.55 -8.54
CA ASN A 99 -4.29 14.96 -9.05
C ASN A 99 -5.36 13.88 -8.85
N ASN A 100 -5.02 12.79 -8.18
CA ASN A 100 -5.94 11.71 -7.87
C ASN A 100 -6.31 11.76 -6.38
N HIS A 101 -7.28 10.94 -5.98
CA HIS A 101 -7.58 10.70 -4.57
C HIS A 101 -6.81 9.45 -4.15
N VAL A 102 -5.89 9.60 -3.20
CA VAL A 102 -5.05 8.50 -2.74
C VAL A 102 -5.48 8.05 -1.35
N TYR A 103 -5.70 6.76 -1.22
CA TYR A 103 -6.00 6.08 0.04
C TYR A 103 -4.81 5.19 0.35
N ILE A 104 -4.36 5.19 1.59
CA ILE A 104 -3.15 4.46 1.98
C ILE A 104 -3.54 3.31 2.88
N SER A 105 -3.04 2.10 2.57
CA SER A 105 -3.11 0.98 3.49
C SER A 105 -1.75 0.82 4.16
N VAL A 106 -1.72 0.82 5.48
CA VAL A 106 -0.51 0.48 6.24
C VAL A 106 -0.66 -0.87 6.94
N ALA A 107 -1.73 -1.59 6.61
CA ALA A 107 -2.08 -2.83 7.28
C ALA A 107 -1.20 -4.01 6.90
N GLY A 108 -0.74 -4.07 5.65
CA GLY A 108 0.01 -5.23 5.14
C GLY A 108 1.52 -5.11 5.20
N GLY A 109 2.05 -3.92 5.44
CA GLY A 109 3.48 -3.67 5.42
C GLY A 109 4.16 -3.89 6.76
N ARG A 110 5.49 -3.90 6.75
CA ARG A 110 6.27 -3.93 7.97
C ARG A 110 6.12 -2.60 8.72
N LYS A 111 6.36 -2.62 10.04
CA LYS A 111 6.16 -1.45 10.91
C LYS A 111 6.95 -0.22 10.46
N ASN A 112 8.20 -0.40 10.08
CA ASN A 112 9.04 0.72 9.64
C ASN A 112 8.55 1.31 8.31
N MET A 113 8.11 0.47 7.38
CA MET A 113 7.53 0.93 6.12
C MET A 113 6.21 1.68 6.37
N ALA A 114 5.37 1.13 7.25
CA ALA A 114 4.10 1.77 7.61
C ALA A 114 4.33 3.15 8.24
N ALA A 115 5.27 3.25 9.17
CA ALA A 115 5.59 4.50 9.84
C ALA A 115 6.11 5.56 8.85
N LEU A 116 7.06 5.18 7.99
CA LEU A 116 7.63 6.10 7.00
C LEU A 116 6.61 6.53 5.96
N THR A 117 5.75 5.62 5.52
CA THR A 117 4.66 5.94 4.59
C THR A 117 3.73 6.98 5.22
N THR A 118 3.35 6.76 6.48
CA THR A 118 2.47 7.68 7.20
C THR A 118 3.09 9.08 7.31
N VAL A 119 4.38 9.16 7.63
CA VAL A 119 5.09 10.45 7.69
C VAL A 119 5.01 11.15 6.33
N MET A 120 5.28 10.44 5.25
CA MET A 120 5.32 11.04 3.92
C MET A 120 3.94 11.54 3.47
N THR A 121 2.87 10.89 3.89
CA THR A 121 1.51 11.31 3.50
C THR A 121 1.15 12.70 3.97
N GLN A 122 1.80 13.19 5.01
CA GLN A 122 1.52 14.52 5.56
C GLN A 122 1.93 15.66 4.62
N PHE A 123 2.74 15.37 3.61
CA PHE A 123 3.23 16.36 2.67
C PHE A 123 2.40 16.43 1.38
N PHE A 124 1.33 15.64 1.26
CA PHE A 124 0.55 15.56 0.01
C PHE A 124 -0.95 15.67 0.28
N ASP A 125 -1.56 16.68 -0.32
CA ASP A 125 -3.01 16.90 -0.17
C ASP A 125 -3.86 15.85 -0.87
N CYS A 126 -3.30 15.10 -1.80
CA CYS A 126 -4.02 14.06 -2.51
C CYS A 126 -4.37 12.86 -1.63
N VAL A 127 -3.71 12.71 -0.48
CA VAL A 127 -4.00 11.61 0.45
C VAL A 127 -5.27 11.91 1.22
N LYS A 128 -6.26 11.04 1.07
CA LYS A 128 -7.60 11.20 1.68
C LYS A 128 -7.75 10.42 2.98
N GLY A 129 -6.90 9.43 3.21
CA GLY A 129 -6.93 8.68 4.46
C GLY A 129 -5.82 7.64 4.51
N VAL A 130 -5.48 7.26 5.74
CA VAL A 130 -4.51 6.20 6.03
C VAL A 130 -5.23 5.16 6.87
N TYR A 131 -5.19 3.90 6.44
CA TYR A 131 -6.04 2.86 7.01
C TYR A 131 -5.21 1.69 7.51
N HIS A 132 -5.65 1.15 8.63
CA HIS A 132 -5.04 0.01 9.27
C HIS A 132 -6.13 -0.99 9.68
N VAL A 133 -5.79 -2.27 9.71
CA VAL A 133 -6.69 -3.31 10.22
C VAL A 133 -6.31 -3.58 11.66
N VAL A 134 -7.27 -3.44 12.55
CA VAL A 134 -7.09 -3.80 13.95
C VAL A 134 -7.39 -5.30 14.09
N ASP A 135 -6.45 -6.04 14.66
CA ASP A 135 -6.66 -7.44 14.96
C ASP A 135 -7.60 -7.55 16.15
N MET A 136 -8.74 -8.17 15.91
CA MET A 136 -9.78 -8.35 16.93
C MET A 136 -9.68 -9.69 17.64
N LEU A 137 -8.73 -10.52 17.27
CA LEU A 137 -8.52 -11.83 17.89
C LEU A 137 -7.50 -11.68 19.02
N GLU A 138 -7.94 -11.86 20.20
CA GLU A 138 -7.12 -11.78 21.39
C GLU A 138 -6.69 -13.18 21.85
#